data_303b9b55f26fffd68cc048f30a8b06bb
#
_entry.id   303b9b55f26fffd68cc048f30a8b06bb
#
_cell.length_a   1.000
_cell.length_b   1.000
_cell.length_c   1.000
_cell.angle_alpha   90.00
_cell.angle_beta   90.00
_cell.angle_gamma   90.00
#
_symmetry.space_group_name_H-M   'P 1'
#
loop_
_entity.id
_entity.type
_entity.pdbx_description
1 polymer ?
#
loop_
_entity_poly.entity_id
_entity_poly.type
_entity_poly.pdbx_seq_one_letter_code
_entity_poly.pdbx_strand_id
1 'polypeptide(L)'
;IIGAMFPYHSKKFIWILLTLLTALGLSACASLSTPEIVSTPTATFTPEPPTATPEPMALTVNGEGITYPEFDAEVARYTVSQTALGKTVDSATATSAVIEDLVAQVLLAQSARANGFTLDDAALQARVDSLAAQIGGADALSAWQQSHGYSDQTFRSALRRAAESAWMRDKII
;
A
#
# COMPACT_ATOMS: atom_id res chain seq x y z
N ILE A 1 -20.84 -44.41 -5.97
CA ILE A 1 -21.37 -44.99 -4.73
C ILE A 1 -20.36 -44.76 -3.62
N ILE A 2 -20.46 -43.71 -2.85
CA ILE A 2 -19.97 -43.60 -1.47
C ILE A 2 -20.74 -42.44 -0.83
N GLY A 3 -21.65 -42.77 0.08
CA GLY A 3 -22.45 -41.86 0.85
C GLY A 3 -21.64 -41.23 1.99
N ALA A 4 -21.73 -39.93 2.11
CA ALA A 4 -21.18 -39.19 3.24
C ALA A 4 -22.23 -39.08 4.34
N MET A 5 -21.95 -39.74 5.44
CA MET A 5 -22.71 -39.79 6.69
C MET A 5 -22.31 -38.61 7.56
N PHE A 6 -23.18 -37.62 7.73
CA PHE A 6 -22.97 -36.51 8.68
C PHE A 6 -23.48 -36.90 10.07
N PRO A 7 -22.70 -36.76 11.14
CA PRO A 7 -23.18 -37.06 12.49
C PRO A 7 -24.00 -35.92 13.09
N TYR A 8 -25.20 -36.23 13.47
CA TYR A 8 -26.22 -35.51 14.21
C TYR A 8 -25.82 -35.36 15.70
N HIS A 9 -25.00 -34.34 16.02
CA HIS A 9 -24.67 -34.03 17.43
C HIS A 9 -24.73 -32.53 17.84
N SER A 10 -25.26 -31.67 17.00
CA SER A 10 -25.18 -30.20 17.31
C SER A 10 -26.36 -29.66 18.15
N LYS A 11 -27.50 -30.37 18.26
CA LYS A 11 -28.69 -29.85 18.98
C LYS A 11 -28.59 -29.89 20.50
N LYS A 12 -27.82 -30.81 21.07
CA LYS A 12 -27.67 -30.92 22.53
C LYS A 12 -26.71 -29.89 23.12
N PHE A 13 -25.76 -29.38 22.33
CA PHE A 13 -24.81 -28.38 22.80
C PHE A 13 -25.43 -26.95 22.90
N ILE A 14 -26.40 -26.65 22.08
CA ILE A 14 -27.12 -25.36 22.10
C ILE A 14 -28.01 -25.24 23.34
N TRP A 15 -28.62 -26.31 23.82
CA TRP A 15 -29.48 -26.30 25.01
C TRP A 15 -28.67 -26.15 26.32
N ILE A 16 -27.45 -26.65 26.37
CA ILE A 16 -26.57 -26.53 27.54
C ILE A 16 -26.04 -25.08 27.66
N LEU A 17 -25.79 -24.37 26.55
CA LEU A 17 -25.32 -22.97 26.56
C LEU A 17 -26.45 -22.01 26.95
N LEU A 18 -27.71 -22.34 26.64
CA LEU A 18 -28.85 -21.49 26.95
C LEU A 18 -29.26 -21.55 28.42
N THR A 19 -29.01 -22.66 29.14
CA THR A 19 -29.32 -22.80 30.56
C THR A 19 -28.26 -22.19 31.47
N LEU A 20 -27.04 -21.93 30.99
CA LEU A 20 -25.96 -21.31 31.80
C LEU A 20 -26.06 -19.77 31.83
N LEU A 21 -26.85 -19.18 30.95
CA LEU A 21 -26.96 -17.71 30.84
C LEU A 21 -28.05 -17.10 31.74
N THR A 22 -28.90 -17.93 32.38
CA THR A 22 -30.02 -17.48 33.24
C THR A 22 -29.70 -17.38 34.73
N ALA A 23 -28.49 -17.74 35.18
CA ALA A 23 -28.15 -17.83 36.59
C ALA A 23 -27.34 -16.63 37.15
N LEU A 24 -27.07 -15.56 36.38
CA LEU A 24 -26.25 -14.42 36.84
C LEU A 24 -27.01 -13.08 36.88
N GLY A 25 -28.18 -13.06 37.33
CA GLY A 25 -28.94 -11.82 37.43
C GLY A 25 -29.68 -11.65 38.75
N LEU A 26 -29.02 -11.42 39.88
CA LEU A 26 -29.55 -10.71 41.06
C LEU A 26 -28.44 -10.48 42.06
N SER A 27 -27.77 -9.32 41.97
CA SER A 27 -27.03 -8.74 43.08
C SER A 27 -27.26 -7.23 43.03
N ALA A 28 -28.36 -6.80 43.62
CA ALA A 28 -28.61 -5.40 43.92
C ALA A 28 -27.82 -5.07 45.20
N CYS A 29 -26.74 -4.30 45.08
CA CYS A 29 -26.09 -3.63 46.20
C CYS A 29 -26.40 -2.16 46.15
N ALA A 30 -27.10 -1.70 47.18
CA ALA A 30 -27.37 -0.29 47.49
C ALA A 30 -26.03 0.43 47.72
N SER A 31 -25.72 1.43 46.89
CA SER A 31 -24.56 2.29 47.08
C SER A 31 -24.98 3.54 47.87
N LEU A 32 -24.40 3.73 49.06
CA LEU A 32 -24.44 5.00 49.79
C LEU A 32 -23.83 6.11 48.93
N SER A 33 -24.58 7.17 48.71
CA SER A 33 -24.10 8.37 48.02
C SER A 33 -23.09 9.14 48.91
N THR A 34 -21.81 9.02 48.58
CA THR A 34 -20.79 9.94 49.09
C THR A 34 -20.81 11.19 48.22
N PRO A 35 -20.73 12.42 48.74
CA PRO A 35 -20.67 13.61 47.90
C PRO A 35 -19.37 13.61 47.09
N GLU A 36 -19.52 13.49 45.79
CA GLU A 36 -18.42 13.52 44.82
C GLU A 36 -17.91 14.97 44.74
N ILE A 37 -16.66 15.18 45.12
CA ILE A 37 -15.95 16.41 44.84
C ILE A 37 -15.77 16.48 43.34
N VAL A 38 -16.50 17.37 42.66
CA VAL A 38 -16.38 17.65 41.23
C VAL A 38 -14.96 18.18 41.00
N SER A 39 -14.05 17.29 40.66
CA SER A 39 -12.77 17.66 40.09
C SER A 39 -13.01 18.20 38.70
N THR A 40 -12.86 19.50 38.52
CA THR A 40 -12.86 20.12 37.19
C THR A 40 -11.81 19.39 36.33
N PRO A 41 -12.19 18.80 35.18
CA PRO A 41 -11.18 18.16 34.33
C PRO A 41 -10.22 19.23 33.83
N THR A 42 -8.98 19.20 34.30
CA THR A 42 -7.89 19.95 33.71
C THR A 42 -7.77 19.45 32.27
N ALA A 43 -8.02 20.32 31.29
CA ALA A 43 -7.84 19.99 29.89
C ALA A 43 -6.37 19.57 29.68
N THR A 44 -6.12 18.26 29.61
CA THR A 44 -4.83 17.73 29.18
C THR A 44 -4.73 18.02 27.70
N PHE A 45 -3.88 18.97 27.33
CA PHE A 45 -3.51 19.17 25.93
C PHE A 45 -2.83 17.89 25.45
N THR A 46 -3.58 17.08 24.70
CA THR A 46 -2.95 16.01 23.92
C THR A 46 -2.09 16.70 22.87
N PRO A 47 -0.76 16.52 22.87
CA PRO A 47 0.07 17.13 21.81
C PRO A 47 -0.44 16.62 20.48
N GLU A 48 -0.73 17.55 19.57
CA GLU A 48 -1.09 17.23 18.20
C GLU A 48 0.04 16.37 17.60
N PRO A 49 -0.27 15.24 16.97
CA PRO A 49 0.76 14.41 16.38
C PRO A 49 1.55 15.25 15.38
N PRO A 50 2.90 15.12 15.32
CA PRO A 50 3.72 15.93 14.44
C PRO A 50 3.20 15.78 13.00
N THR A 51 2.85 16.90 12.38
CA THR A 51 2.49 16.94 10.96
C THR A 51 3.69 16.43 10.17
N ALA A 52 3.50 15.32 9.45
CA ALA A 52 4.58 14.76 8.64
C ALA A 52 5.07 15.82 7.65
N THR A 53 6.35 16.15 7.70
CA THR A 53 6.96 17.07 6.73
C THR A 53 6.80 16.46 5.34
N PRO A 54 6.27 17.18 4.36
CA PRO A 54 6.16 16.67 3.00
C PRO A 54 7.53 16.22 2.48
N GLU A 55 7.57 15.03 1.89
CA GLU A 55 8.79 14.52 1.27
C GLU A 55 9.20 15.44 0.10
N PRO A 56 10.49 15.86 0.02
CA PRO A 56 10.91 16.76 -1.04
C PRO A 56 10.85 16.06 -2.42
N MET A 57 10.38 16.80 -3.43
CA MET A 57 10.18 16.30 -4.78
C MET A 57 11.37 16.69 -5.67
N ALA A 58 11.88 15.74 -6.46
CA ALA A 58 12.90 15.97 -7.48
C ALA A 58 12.29 16.63 -8.73
N LEU A 59 11.08 16.25 -9.09
CA LEU A 59 10.32 16.86 -10.17
C LEU A 59 8.81 16.76 -9.90
N THR A 60 8.04 17.63 -10.56
CA THR A 60 6.58 17.66 -10.46
C THR A 60 5.98 17.88 -11.85
N VAL A 61 4.98 17.07 -12.20
CA VAL A 61 4.28 17.14 -13.49
C VAL A 61 2.78 17.32 -13.23
N ASN A 62 2.24 18.49 -13.50
CA ASN A 62 0.83 18.82 -13.25
C ASN A 62 0.40 18.55 -11.79
N GLY A 63 1.28 18.81 -10.82
CA GLY A 63 1.01 18.59 -9.40
C GLY A 63 1.31 17.18 -8.89
N GLU A 64 1.62 16.22 -9.74
CA GLU A 64 2.07 14.88 -9.35
C GLU A 64 3.59 14.86 -9.24
N GLY A 65 4.11 14.50 -8.06
CA GLY A 65 5.53 14.59 -7.73
C GLY A 65 6.23 13.23 -7.83
N ILE A 66 7.52 13.30 -8.17
CA ILE A 66 8.50 12.22 -8.03
C ILE A 66 9.48 12.63 -6.94
N THR A 67 9.67 11.81 -5.92
CA THR A 67 10.57 12.13 -4.81
C THR A 67 12.04 12.01 -5.20
N TYR A 68 12.95 12.67 -4.47
CA TYR A 68 14.39 12.50 -4.70
C TYR A 68 14.85 11.05 -4.62
N PRO A 69 14.46 10.26 -3.60
CA PRO A 69 14.87 8.87 -3.54
C PRO A 69 14.40 8.04 -4.74
N GLU A 70 13.18 8.28 -5.24
CA GLU A 70 12.66 7.60 -6.43
C GLU A 70 13.46 8.00 -7.67
N PHE A 71 13.70 9.28 -7.85
CA PHE A 71 14.46 9.82 -8.97
C PHE A 71 15.89 9.28 -9.02
N ASP A 72 16.61 9.35 -7.90
CA ASP A 72 18.00 8.88 -7.81
C ASP A 72 18.10 7.37 -8.09
N ALA A 73 17.12 6.59 -7.61
CA ALA A 73 17.06 5.17 -7.90
C ALA A 73 16.81 4.90 -9.40
N GLU A 74 15.99 5.70 -10.10
CA GLU A 74 15.80 5.57 -11.55
C GLU A 74 17.08 5.92 -12.32
N VAL A 75 17.78 6.98 -11.94
CA VAL A 75 19.07 7.34 -12.56
C VAL A 75 20.09 6.22 -12.38
N ALA A 76 20.15 5.62 -11.18
CA ALA A 76 21.04 4.49 -10.92
C ALA A 76 20.68 3.28 -11.78
N ARG A 77 19.40 2.91 -11.87
CA ARG A 77 18.90 1.78 -12.71
C ARG A 77 19.17 2.02 -14.20
N TYR A 78 18.93 3.23 -14.68
CA TYR A 78 19.25 3.61 -16.05
C TYR A 78 20.74 3.42 -16.34
N THR A 79 21.60 3.92 -15.49
CA THR A 79 23.07 3.81 -15.64
C THR A 79 23.52 2.35 -15.66
N VAL A 80 23.03 1.52 -14.74
CA VAL A 80 23.31 0.09 -14.69
C VAL A 80 22.84 -0.60 -15.98
N SER A 81 21.66 -0.29 -16.47
CA SER A 81 21.14 -0.88 -17.71
C SER A 81 21.96 -0.51 -18.94
N GLN A 82 22.40 0.76 -19.04
CA GLN A 82 23.28 1.19 -20.14
C GLN A 82 24.65 0.50 -20.08
N THR A 83 25.21 0.35 -18.87
CA THR A 83 26.47 -0.39 -18.66
C THR A 83 26.35 -1.85 -19.09
N ALA A 84 25.24 -2.51 -18.74
CA ALA A 84 24.97 -3.89 -19.17
C ALA A 84 24.86 -4.04 -20.71
N LEU A 85 24.47 -2.96 -21.40
CA LEU A 85 24.46 -2.87 -22.86
C LEU A 85 25.82 -2.47 -23.47
N GLY A 86 26.88 -2.36 -22.67
CA GLY A 86 28.22 -1.96 -23.10
C GLY A 86 28.35 -0.47 -23.40
N LYS A 87 27.43 0.37 -22.92
CA LYS A 87 27.44 1.82 -23.10
C LYS A 87 27.94 2.52 -21.87
N THR A 88 28.75 3.55 -22.06
CA THR A 88 29.13 4.50 -20.99
C THR A 88 28.25 5.74 -21.11
N VAL A 89 27.61 6.13 -20.01
CA VAL A 89 26.74 7.30 -19.96
C VAL A 89 27.21 8.18 -18.82
N ASP A 90 27.41 9.47 -19.10
CA ASP A 90 27.71 10.47 -18.06
C ASP A 90 26.46 10.81 -17.25
N SER A 91 26.66 11.38 -16.06
CA SER A 91 25.58 11.72 -15.14
C SER A 91 24.56 12.69 -15.72
N ALA A 92 24.97 13.67 -16.52
CA ALA A 92 24.06 14.66 -17.10
C ALA A 92 23.14 14.00 -18.14
N THR A 93 23.70 13.14 -19.00
CA THR A 93 22.95 12.36 -19.99
C THR A 93 21.97 11.41 -19.33
N ALA A 94 22.41 10.70 -18.27
CA ALA A 94 21.53 9.80 -17.51
C ALA A 94 20.36 10.56 -16.86
N THR A 95 20.67 11.68 -16.22
CA THR A 95 19.67 12.56 -15.58
C THR A 95 18.63 13.06 -16.59
N SER A 96 19.07 13.57 -17.74
CA SER A 96 18.16 14.07 -18.78
C SER A 96 17.26 12.98 -19.32
N ALA A 97 17.81 11.81 -19.62
CA ALA A 97 17.04 10.67 -20.14
C ALA A 97 15.98 10.20 -19.13
N VAL A 98 16.33 10.15 -17.85
CA VAL A 98 15.38 9.74 -16.78
C VAL A 98 14.29 10.80 -16.58
N ILE A 99 14.61 12.09 -16.62
CA ILE A 99 13.61 13.16 -16.56
C ILE A 99 12.59 12.99 -17.70
N GLU A 100 13.07 12.86 -18.93
CA GLU A 100 12.20 12.69 -20.11
C GLU A 100 11.28 11.48 -20.00
N ASP A 101 11.82 10.34 -19.56
CA ASP A 101 11.06 9.11 -19.40
C ASP A 101 10.02 9.22 -18.27
N LEU A 102 10.39 9.73 -17.11
CA LEU A 102 9.47 9.93 -15.99
C LEU A 102 8.36 10.93 -16.32
N VAL A 103 8.68 12.05 -16.99
CA VAL A 103 7.67 13.02 -17.42
C VAL A 103 6.69 12.37 -18.41
N ALA A 104 7.19 11.62 -19.39
CA ALA A 104 6.34 10.91 -20.35
C ALA A 104 5.45 9.88 -19.64
N GLN A 105 5.98 9.10 -18.71
CA GLN A 105 5.21 8.11 -17.95
C GLN A 105 4.10 8.78 -17.11
N VAL A 106 4.41 9.89 -16.42
CA VAL A 106 3.41 10.62 -15.62
C VAL A 106 2.31 11.19 -16.51
N LEU A 107 2.65 11.80 -17.63
CA LEU A 107 1.66 12.35 -18.58
C LEU A 107 0.75 11.27 -19.17
N LEU A 108 1.31 10.12 -19.55
CA LEU A 108 0.53 8.97 -20.01
C LEU A 108 -0.37 8.42 -18.90
N ALA A 109 0.11 8.32 -17.67
CA ALA A 109 -0.67 7.87 -16.54
C ALA A 109 -1.83 8.81 -16.22
N GLN A 110 -1.59 10.12 -16.23
CA GLN A 110 -2.64 11.14 -16.07
C GLN A 110 -3.67 11.04 -17.19
N SER A 111 -3.21 10.87 -18.44
CA SER A 111 -4.10 10.68 -19.58
C SER A 111 -4.94 9.40 -19.46
N ALA A 112 -4.35 8.30 -18.98
CA ALA A 112 -5.07 7.06 -18.75
C ALA A 112 -6.22 7.26 -17.75
N ARG A 113 -5.97 7.90 -16.62
CA ARG A 113 -6.98 8.22 -15.61
C ARG A 113 -8.07 9.13 -16.16
N ALA A 114 -7.71 10.17 -16.92
CA ALA A 114 -8.66 11.07 -17.58
C ALA A 114 -9.54 10.35 -18.63
N ASN A 115 -9.05 9.26 -19.22
CA ASN A 115 -9.77 8.42 -20.18
C ASN A 115 -10.48 7.21 -19.54
N GLY A 116 -10.65 7.21 -18.20
CA GLY A 116 -11.44 6.23 -17.49
C GLY A 116 -10.70 4.97 -17.03
N PHE A 117 -9.36 4.93 -17.14
CA PHE A 117 -8.60 3.84 -16.53
C PHE A 117 -8.66 3.94 -15.01
N THR A 118 -8.96 2.82 -14.37
CA THR A 118 -8.96 2.70 -12.90
C THR A 118 -8.15 1.50 -12.47
N LEU A 119 -7.29 1.70 -11.48
CA LEU A 119 -6.54 0.64 -10.81
C LEU A 119 -6.65 0.85 -9.30
N ASP A 120 -7.59 0.16 -8.68
CA ASP A 120 -7.77 0.20 -7.23
C ASP A 120 -6.65 -0.54 -6.50
N ASP A 121 -6.60 -0.40 -5.18
CA ASP A 121 -5.54 -0.99 -4.36
C ASP A 121 -5.61 -2.52 -4.35
N ALA A 122 -6.79 -3.13 -4.48
CA ALA A 122 -6.93 -4.58 -4.55
C ALA A 122 -6.36 -5.13 -5.87
N ALA A 123 -6.64 -4.47 -6.99
CA ALA A 123 -6.10 -4.84 -8.30
C ALA A 123 -4.57 -4.59 -8.37
N LEU A 124 -4.08 -3.51 -7.73
CA LEU A 124 -2.64 -3.28 -7.61
C LEU A 124 -1.98 -4.37 -6.76
N GLN A 125 -2.58 -4.75 -5.61
CA GLN A 125 -2.07 -5.82 -4.78
C GLN A 125 -2.01 -7.15 -5.54
N ALA A 126 -3.04 -7.50 -6.29
CA ALA A 126 -3.04 -8.71 -7.12
C ALA A 126 -1.89 -8.73 -8.15
N ARG A 127 -1.50 -7.56 -8.70
CA ARG A 127 -0.31 -7.46 -9.57
C ARG A 127 0.98 -7.70 -8.81
N VAL A 128 1.11 -7.14 -7.61
CA VAL A 128 2.27 -7.37 -6.72
C VAL A 128 2.39 -8.85 -6.38
N ASP A 129 1.29 -9.50 -6.00
CA ASP A 129 1.25 -10.92 -5.67
C ASP A 129 1.63 -11.81 -6.87
N SER A 130 1.15 -11.42 -8.07
CA SER A 130 1.52 -12.11 -9.31
C SER A 130 3.00 -11.99 -9.63
N LEU A 131 3.60 -10.82 -9.44
CA LEU A 131 5.04 -10.61 -9.63
C LEU A 131 5.84 -11.41 -8.59
N ALA A 132 5.41 -11.37 -7.32
CA ALA A 132 6.03 -12.16 -6.26
C ALA A 132 6.02 -13.65 -6.62
N ALA A 133 4.89 -14.19 -7.05
CA ALA A 133 4.76 -15.60 -7.44
C ALA A 133 5.70 -15.98 -8.60
N GLN A 134 5.91 -15.08 -9.57
CA GLN A 134 6.79 -15.32 -10.73
C GLN A 134 8.27 -15.40 -10.36
N ILE A 135 8.70 -14.70 -9.30
CA ILE A 135 10.12 -14.62 -8.93
C ILE A 135 10.48 -15.44 -7.67
N GLY A 136 9.53 -16.23 -7.15
CA GLY A 136 9.79 -17.15 -6.03
C GLY A 136 9.20 -16.74 -4.68
N GLY A 137 8.24 -15.82 -4.66
CA GLY A 137 7.49 -15.44 -3.47
C GLY A 137 7.76 -14.03 -2.96
N ALA A 138 7.07 -13.66 -1.88
CA ALA A 138 7.14 -12.32 -1.31
C ALA A 138 8.55 -11.92 -0.83
N ASP A 139 9.28 -12.85 -0.23
CA ASP A 139 10.65 -12.61 0.25
C ASP A 139 11.60 -12.34 -0.93
N ALA A 140 11.46 -13.08 -2.04
CA ALA A 140 12.23 -12.86 -3.25
C ALA A 140 11.90 -11.50 -3.88
N LEU A 141 10.62 -11.08 -3.89
CA LEU A 141 10.22 -9.76 -4.34
C LEU A 141 10.81 -8.66 -3.46
N SER A 142 10.76 -8.81 -2.14
CA SER A 142 11.34 -7.85 -1.20
C SER A 142 12.86 -7.71 -1.40
N ALA A 143 13.57 -8.81 -1.54
CA ALA A 143 15.01 -8.79 -1.83
C ALA A 143 15.32 -8.12 -3.18
N TRP A 144 14.51 -8.38 -4.20
CA TRP A 144 14.64 -7.74 -5.50
C TRP A 144 14.39 -6.22 -5.41
N GLN A 145 13.32 -5.80 -4.73
CA GLN A 145 13.03 -4.38 -4.51
C GLN A 145 14.21 -3.67 -3.85
N GLN A 146 14.75 -4.22 -2.76
CA GLN A 146 15.89 -3.65 -2.04
C GLN A 146 17.14 -3.54 -2.91
N SER A 147 17.46 -4.61 -3.67
CA SER A 147 18.62 -4.61 -4.57
C SER A 147 18.52 -3.59 -5.72
N HIS A 148 17.29 -3.16 -6.05
CA HIS A 148 17.01 -2.18 -7.10
C HIS A 148 16.62 -0.80 -6.56
N GLY A 149 16.82 -0.55 -5.25
CA GLY A 149 16.58 0.76 -4.63
C GLY A 149 15.12 1.14 -4.48
N TYR A 150 14.20 0.16 -4.47
CA TYR A 150 12.79 0.40 -4.18
C TYR A 150 12.49 0.21 -2.69
N SER A 151 11.67 1.12 -2.12
CA SER A 151 10.80 0.82 -0.99
C SER A 151 9.51 0.15 -1.51
N ASP A 152 8.71 -0.47 -0.63
CA ASP A 152 7.40 -1.00 -1.05
C ASP A 152 6.50 0.10 -1.62
N GLN A 153 6.52 1.28 -1.00
CA GLN A 153 5.74 2.43 -1.46
C GLN A 153 6.17 2.90 -2.86
N THR A 154 7.47 3.13 -3.09
CA THR A 154 7.96 3.59 -4.39
C THR A 154 7.77 2.54 -5.48
N PHE A 155 7.91 1.25 -5.13
CA PHE A 155 7.62 0.16 -6.06
C PHE A 155 6.15 0.13 -6.49
N ARG A 156 5.21 0.26 -5.54
CA ARG A 156 3.77 0.30 -5.84
C ARG A 156 3.40 1.52 -6.69
N SER A 157 3.97 2.67 -6.40
CA SER A 157 3.77 3.90 -7.19
C SER A 157 4.27 3.72 -8.62
N ALA A 158 5.48 3.19 -8.80
CA ALA A 158 6.05 2.90 -10.11
C ALA A 158 5.22 1.85 -10.87
N LEU A 159 4.77 0.78 -10.21
CA LEU A 159 3.94 -0.26 -10.82
C LEU A 159 2.58 0.26 -11.26
N ARG A 160 1.95 1.12 -10.46
CA ARG A 160 0.69 1.79 -10.82
C ARG A 160 0.89 2.67 -12.05
N ARG A 161 1.90 3.56 -12.04
CA ARG A 161 2.22 4.44 -13.15
C ARG A 161 2.56 3.66 -14.42
N ALA A 162 3.31 2.57 -14.31
CA ALA A 162 3.62 1.69 -15.43
C ALA A 162 2.36 1.06 -16.04
N ALA A 163 1.42 0.60 -15.21
CA ALA A 163 0.16 0.01 -15.66
C ALA A 163 -0.73 1.05 -16.38
N GLU A 164 -0.85 2.25 -15.82
CA GLU A 164 -1.58 3.38 -16.39
C GLU A 164 -0.98 3.80 -17.74
N SER A 165 0.34 3.97 -17.78
CA SER A 165 1.06 4.36 -19.02
C SER A 165 0.94 3.29 -20.11
N ALA A 166 1.04 2.01 -19.76
CA ALA A 166 0.89 0.91 -20.71
C ALA A 166 -0.51 0.91 -21.31
N TRP A 167 -1.56 1.01 -20.47
CA TRP A 167 -2.94 1.06 -20.96
C TRP A 167 -3.17 2.23 -21.94
N MET A 168 -2.60 3.40 -21.66
CA MET A 168 -2.75 4.56 -22.54
C MET A 168 -2.00 4.37 -23.85
N ARG A 169 -0.80 3.80 -23.83
CA ARG A 169 -0.07 3.46 -25.07
C ARG A 169 -0.86 2.50 -25.95
N ASP A 170 -1.39 1.43 -25.35
CA ASP A 170 -2.18 0.42 -26.10
C ASP A 170 -3.46 1.02 -26.71
N LYS A 171 -3.98 2.12 -26.14
CA LYS A 171 -5.16 2.82 -26.67
C LYS A 171 -4.85 3.77 -27.81
N ILE A 172 -3.62 4.28 -27.89
CA ILE A 172 -3.20 5.28 -28.90
C ILE A 172 -2.65 4.61 -30.17
N ILE A 173 -2.05 3.43 -30.02
CA ILE A 173 -1.46 2.67 -31.12
C ILE A 173 -2.49 1.74 -31.76
#